data_947423d23166d83e9c565b3194aba867
#
_entry.id   947423d23166d83e9c565b3194aba867
#
_cell.length_a   1.000
_cell.length_b   1.000
_cell.length_c   1.000
_cell.angle_alpha   90.00
_cell.angle_beta   90.00
_cell.angle_gamma   90.00
#
_symmetry.space_group_name_H-M   'P 1'
#
loop_
_entity.id
_entity.type
_entity.pdbx_description
1 polymer ?
#
loop_
_entity_poly.entity_id
_entity_poly.type
_entity_poly.pdbx_seq_one_letter_code
_entity_poly.pdbx_strand_id
1 'polypeptide(L)'
;MHIVLNSKFFAELSPEALADKVAGLGYDGVDLCVREGHPVDPENVGQVLPGAVASLRDAGLSCPLVSAPTTLMEPDDPTAEKLYAACAEAGVPRIKIGYWYCNEGDDYWAVLDRAKEGLAGFARLSERYGVQTCCHTHSGPCLGSNCAGLMHLIGDFSPRDVGAYPDFGHMALDGEDL
;
A
#
# COMPACT_ATOMS: atom_id res chain seq x y z
N MET A 1 9.83 17.45 -7.02
CA MET A 1 9.52 16.43 -6.00
C MET A 1 8.00 16.40 -5.90
N HIS A 2 7.39 15.21 -5.94
CA HIS A 2 5.94 15.06 -5.74
C HIS A 2 5.66 14.79 -4.27
N ILE A 3 4.81 15.61 -3.65
CA ILE A 3 4.42 15.45 -2.25
C ILE A 3 2.96 15.06 -2.20
N VAL A 4 2.68 13.85 -1.73
CA VAL A 4 1.32 13.31 -1.63
C VAL A 4 0.89 13.17 -0.17
N LEU A 5 -0.39 13.33 0.09
CA LEU A 5 -0.99 13.17 1.42
C LEU A 5 -1.55 11.76 1.55
N ASN A 6 -1.25 11.07 2.65
CA ASN A 6 -1.94 9.82 2.99
C ASN A 6 -3.31 10.12 3.60
N SER A 7 -4.38 9.58 3.01
CA SER A 7 -5.76 9.94 3.36
C SER A 7 -6.32 9.30 4.64
N LYS A 8 -5.51 8.55 5.39
CA LYS A 8 -5.97 7.81 6.59
C LYS A 8 -6.66 8.66 7.66
N PHE A 9 -6.33 9.95 7.70
CA PHE A 9 -6.89 10.89 8.68
C PHE A 9 -8.17 11.59 8.22
N PHE A 10 -8.66 11.26 7.03
CA PHE A 10 -9.83 11.89 6.40
C PHE A 10 -10.89 10.86 6.03
N ALA A 11 -11.10 9.87 6.90
CA ALA A 11 -12.05 8.78 6.67
C ALA A 11 -13.49 9.26 6.46
N GLU A 12 -13.84 10.40 7.03
CA GLU A 12 -15.19 10.99 6.96
C GLU A 12 -15.46 11.79 5.68
N LEU A 13 -14.44 12.10 4.88
CA LEU A 13 -14.60 12.90 3.67
C LEU A 13 -14.96 12.04 2.47
N SER A 14 -15.97 12.49 1.68
CA SER A 14 -16.19 11.89 0.36
C SER A 14 -14.96 12.08 -0.55
N PRO A 15 -14.82 11.30 -1.63
CA PRO A 15 -13.72 11.48 -2.58
C PRO A 15 -13.57 12.91 -3.11
N GLU A 16 -14.68 13.58 -3.40
CA GLU A 16 -14.70 14.96 -3.89
C GLU A 16 -14.24 15.94 -2.80
N ALA A 17 -14.76 15.78 -1.58
CA ALA A 17 -14.39 16.63 -0.44
C ALA A 17 -12.91 16.42 -0.06
N LEU A 18 -12.39 15.19 -0.18
CA LEU A 18 -10.97 14.87 -0.01
C LEU A 18 -10.12 15.57 -1.09
N ALA A 19 -10.55 15.51 -2.34
CA ALA A 19 -9.85 16.15 -3.45
C ALA A 19 -9.76 17.68 -3.24
N ASP A 20 -10.86 18.34 -2.94
CA ASP A 20 -10.88 19.77 -2.63
C ASP A 20 -9.99 20.13 -1.44
N LYS A 21 -10.05 19.32 -0.39
CA LYS A 21 -9.23 19.53 0.82
C LYS A 21 -7.75 19.44 0.51
N VAL A 22 -7.31 18.40 -0.20
CA VAL A 22 -5.91 18.14 -0.50
C VAL A 22 -5.35 19.18 -1.47
N ALA A 23 -6.12 19.54 -2.50
CA ALA A 23 -5.78 20.63 -3.42
C ALA A 23 -5.62 21.97 -2.67
N GLY A 24 -6.57 22.27 -1.77
CA GLY A 24 -6.50 23.49 -0.94
C GLY A 24 -5.31 23.54 0.04
N LEU A 25 -4.74 22.38 0.39
CA LEU A 25 -3.52 22.30 1.20
C LEU A 25 -2.22 22.38 0.36
N GLY A 26 -2.32 22.34 -0.98
CA GLY A 26 -1.18 22.47 -1.88
C GLY A 26 -0.34 21.21 -2.07
N TYR A 27 -0.92 20.03 -1.84
CA TYR A 27 -0.30 18.75 -2.18
C TYR A 27 -0.44 18.42 -3.66
N ASP A 28 0.46 17.57 -4.18
CA ASP A 28 0.46 17.14 -5.58
C ASP A 28 -0.42 15.90 -5.83
N GLY A 29 -0.92 15.27 -4.74
CA GLY A 29 -1.73 14.06 -4.86
C GLY A 29 -2.06 13.40 -3.54
N VAL A 30 -2.61 12.19 -3.64
CA VAL A 30 -3.10 11.39 -2.52
C VAL A 30 -2.57 9.96 -2.59
N ASP A 31 -2.04 9.45 -1.48
CA ASP A 31 -1.96 8.03 -1.16
C ASP A 31 -3.33 7.64 -0.57
N LEU A 32 -4.17 7.01 -1.39
CA LEU A 32 -5.57 6.75 -1.02
C LEU A 32 -5.69 5.49 -0.16
N CYS A 33 -6.18 5.65 1.06
CA CYS A 33 -6.45 4.53 1.95
C CYS A 33 -7.73 3.79 1.56
N VAL A 34 -7.61 2.48 1.39
CA VAL A 34 -8.72 1.54 1.28
C VAL A 34 -8.83 0.80 2.61
N ARG A 35 -9.80 1.17 3.42
CA ARG A 35 -9.99 0.61 4.77
C ARG A 35 -11.47 0.59 5.13
N GLU A 36 -11.84 -0.31 6.02
CA GLU A 36 -13.16 -0.30 6.64
C GLU A 36 -13.46 1.07 7.26
N GLY A 37 -14.66 1.59 7.00
CA GLY A 37 -15.10 2.91 7.47
C GLY A 37 -14.57 4.10 6.67
N HIS A 38 -13.77 3.88 5.63
CA HIS A 38 -13.41 4.90 4.65
C HIS A 38 -14.38 4.90 3.47
N PRO A 39 -14.48 6.00 2.69
CA PRO A 39 -15.33 6.05 1.49
C PRO A 39 -15.00 4.97 0.47
N VAL A 40 -13.72 4.64 0.34
CA VAL A 40 -13.25 3.47 -0.41
C VAL A 40 -12.83 2.42 0.60
N ASP A 41 -13.57 1.34 0.67
CA ASP A 41 -13.34 0.22 1.57
C ASP A 41 -13.17 -1.11 0.79
N PRO A 42 -12.75 -2.20 1.46
CA PRO A 42 -12.53 -3.48 0.80
C PRO A 42 -13.76 -4.07 0.10
N GLU A 43 -14.97 -3.75 0.56
CA GLU A 43 -16.21 -4.29 -0.01
C GLU A 43 -16.60 -3.55 -1.29
N ASN A 44 -16.41 -2.22 -1.31
CA ASN A 44 -16.85 -1.37 -2.40
C ASN A 44 -15.73 -0.97 -3.39
N VAL A 45 -14.48 -1.37 -3.16
CA VAL A 45 -13.29 -0.89 -3.89
C VAL A 45 -13.43 -0.96 -5.41
N GLY A 46 -13.97 -2.05 -5.95
CA GLY A 46 -14.16 -2.21 -7.39
C GLY A 46 -15.15 -1.22 -8.01
N GLN A 47 -16.08 -0.70 -7.22
CA GLN A 47 -17.11 0.22 -7.71
C GLN A 47 -16.73 1.69 -7.46
N VAL A 48 -16.08 1.97 -6.32
CA VAL A 48 -15.84 3.34 -5.83
C VAL A 48 -14.46 3.86 -6.19
N LEU A 49 -13.42 3.03 -6.19
CA LEU A 49 -12.04 3.48 -6.42
C LEU A 49 -11.85 4.20 -7.76
N PRO A 50 -12.36 3.71 -8.91
CA PRO A 50 -12.18 4.42 -10.18
C PRO A 50 -12.77 5.83 -10.16
N GLY A 51 -13.96 5.99 -9.59
CA GLY A 51 -14.61 7.29 -9.42
C GLY A 51 -13.85 8.22 -8.47
N ALA A 52 -13.37 7.68 -7.33
CA ALA A 52 -12.58 8.45 -6.37
C ALA A 52 -11.28 8.98 -6.99
N VAL A 53 -10.58 8.14 -7.78
CA VAL A 53 -9.37 8.56 -8.49
C VAL A 53 -9.68 9.59 -9.59
N ALA A 54 -10.83 9.47 -10.26
CA ALA A 54 -11.28 10.46 -11.22
C ALA A 54 -11.52 11.82 -10.55
N SER A 55 -12.19 11.87 -9.39
CA SER A 55 -12.39 13.11 -8.63
C SER A 55 -11.07 13.77 -8.22
N LEU A 56 -10.07 12.98 -7.82
CA LEU A 56 -8.72 13.50 -7.54
C LEU A 56 -8.09 14.12 -8.80
N ARG A 57 -8.17 13.42 -9.93
CA ARG A 57 -7.63 13.89 -11.22
C ARG A 57 -8.30 15.17 -11.71
N ASP A 58 -9.61 15.28 -11.55
CA ASP A 58 -10.39 16.47 -11.93
C ASP A 58 -9.99 17.71 -11.09
N ALA A 59 -9.55 17.48 -9.85
CA ALA A 59 -8.97 18.51 -8.98
C ALA A 59 -7.47 18.77 -9.23
N GLY A 60 -6.87 18.15 -10.27
CA GLY A 60 -5.46 18.32 -10.61
C GLY A 60 -4.50 17.51 -9.74
N LEU A 61 -5.00 16.55 -8.96
CA LEU A 61 -4.20 15.71 -8.05
C LEU A 61 -3.87 14.35 -8.69
N SER A 62 -2.71 13.81 -8.35
CA SER A 62 -2.33 12.43 -8.68
C SER A 62 -2.76 11.45 -7.60
N CYS A 63 -2.96 10.18 -7.99
CA CYS A 63 -3.06 9.05 -7.05
C CYS A 63 -1.98 8.01 -7.41
N PRO A 64 -0.73 8.20 -6.96
CA PRO A 64 0.38 7.33 -7.33
C PRO A 64 0.39 6.00 -6.58
N LEU A 65 -0.41 5.88 -5.54
CA LEU A 65 -0.43 4.74 -4.63
C LEU A 65 -1.79 4.61 -3.94
N VAL A 66 -2.18 3.37 -3.69
CA VAL A 66 -3.26 2.99 -2.77
C VAL A 66 -2.67 2.26 -1.57
N SER A 67 -3.01 2.69 -0.36
CA SER A 67 -2.72 1.97 0.88
C SER A 67 -3.85 0.99 1.19
N ALA A 68 -3.61 -0.30 0.98
CA ALA A 68 -4.52 -1.40 1.29
C ALA A 68 -4.77 -1.56 2.81
N PRO A 69 -5.76 -2.36 3.21
CA PRO A 69 -5.91 -2.77 4.61
C PRO A 69 -4.60 -3.33 5.18
N THR A 70 -4.28 -2.97 6.41
CA THR A 70 -3.03 -3.45 7.06
C THR A 70 -3.03 -4.95 7.32
N THR A 71 -4.19 -5.59 7.23
CA THR A 71 -4.40 -7.03 7.36
C THR A 71 -4.30 -7.77 6.02
N LEU A 72 -4.17 -7.08 4.88
CA LEU A 72 -4.03 -7.71 3.57
C LEU A 72 -2.60 -8.25 3.40
N MET A 73 -2.41 -9.51 3.79
CA MET A 73 -1.12 -10.21 3.77
C MET A 73 -1.15 -11.48 2.93
N GLU A 74 -2.34 -11.92 2.52
CA GLU A 74 -2.53 -13.14 1.77
C GLU A 74 -3.05 -12.81 0.36
N PRO A 75 -2.40 -13.31 -0.70
CA PRO A 75 -2.82 -13.03 -2.07
C PRO A 75 -4.16 -13.67 -2.45
N ASP A 76 -4.56 -14.71 -1.71
CA ASP A 76 -5.84 -15.41 -1.90
C ASP A 76 -7.01 -14.74 -1.16
N ASP A 77 -6.76 -13.67 -0.41
CA ASP A 77 -7.82 -12.86 0.16
C ASP A 77 -8.70 -12.31 -0.98
N PRO A 78 -10.04 -12.50 -0.90
CA PRO A 78 -10.96 -12.01 -1.95
C PRO A 78 -10.83 -10.52 -2.25
N THR A 79 -10.32 -9.73 -1.31
CA THR A 79 -10.04 -8.30 -1.47
C THR A 79 -8.83 -8.06 -2.37
N ALA A 80 -7.83 -8.94 -2.34
CA ALA A 80 -6.58 -8.74 -3.07
C ALA A 80 -6.82 -8.54 -4.56
N GLU A 81 -7.41 -9.52 -5.23
CA GLU A 81 -7.64 -9.44 -6.67
C GLU A 81 -8.55 -8.29 -7.07
N LYS A 82 -9.61 -8.03 -6.29
CA LYS A 82 -10.51 -6.88 -6.51
C LYS A 82 -9.78 -5.55 -6.46
N LEU A 83 -8.87 -5.40 -5.48
CA LEU A 83 -8.09 -4.18 -5.30
C LEU A 83 -7.12 -3.96 -6.46
N TYR A 84 -6.41 -4.99 -6.89
CA TYR A 84 -5.50 -4.90 -8.05
C TYR A 84 -6.25 -4.57 -9.34
N ALA A 85 -7.38 -5.22 -9.59
CA ALA A 85 -8.23 -4.92 -10.75
C ALA A 85 -8.74 -3.47 -10.74
N ALA A 86 -9.23 -2.98 -9.59
CA ALA A 86 -9.71 -1.62 -9.44
C ALA A 86 -8.58 -0.59 -9.60
N CYS A 87 -7.38 -0.86 -9.09
CA CYS A 87 -6.21 0.01 -9.28
C CYS A 87 -5.80 0.06 -10.77
N ALA A 88 -5.77 -1.08 -11.45
CA ALA A 88 -5.48 -1.13 -12.88
C ALA A 88 -6.50 -0.32 -13.70
N GLU A 89 -7.79 -0.49 -13.43
CA GLU A 89 -8.87 0.28 -14.06
C GLU A 89 -8.74 1.78 -13.80
N ALA A 90 -8.46 2.17 -12.57
CA ALA A 90 -8.28 3.57 -12.18
C ALA A 90 -6.96 4.19 -12.66
N GLY A 91 -6.00 3.39 -13.15
CA GLY A 91 -4.67 3.83 -13.52
C GLY A 91 -3.78 4.17 -12.32
N VAL A 92 -4.00 3.53 -11.18
CA VAL A 92 -3.15 3.61 -9.99
C VAL A 92 -2.01 2.61 -10.12
N PRO A 93 -0.74 3.06 -10.15
CA PRO A 93 0.37 2.16 -10.48
C PRO A 93 0.88 1.29 -9.32
N ARG A 94 0.48 1.55 -8.08
CA ARG A 94 1.05 0.89 -6.90
C ARG A 94 0.02 0.61 -5.82
N ILE A 95 0.25 -0.48 -5.08
CA ILE A 95 -0.53 -0.85 -3.88
C ILE A 95 0.46 -1.13 -2.75
N LYS A 96 0.31 -0.46 -1.62
CA LYS A 96 0.98 -0.81 -0.37
C LYS A 96 0.11 -1.84 0.36
N ILE A 97 0.62 -3.06 0.54
CA ILE A 97 -0.06 -4.17 1.24
C ILE A 97 0.11 -4.11 2.76
N GLY A 98 -0.41 -5.11 3.48
CA GLY A 98 -0.28 -5.25 4.93
C GLY A 98 1.12 -5.61 5.40
N TYR A 99 1.23 -6.06 6.66
CA TYR A 99 2.50 -6.38 7.31
C TYR A 99 2.51 -7.81 7.82
N TRP A 100 3.61 -8.53 7.63
CA TRP A 100 3.88 -9.78 8.34
C TRP A 100 4.57 -9.47 9.67
N TYR A 101 4.19 -10.19 10.70
CA TYR A 101 4.72 -10.03 12.04
C TYR A 101 5.58 -11.22 12.42
N CYS A 102 6.72 -10.94 13.08
CA CYS A 102 7.55 -11.93 13.75
C CYS A 102 7.54 -11.59 15.24
N ASN A 103 6.74 -12.31 16.02
CA ASN A 103 6.56 -12.04 17.43
C ASN A 103 7.62 -12.77 18.26
N GLU A 104 7.68 -12.46 19.56
CA GLU A 104 8.55 -13.17 20.49
C GLU A 104 8.24 -14.67 20.49
N GLY A 105 9.27 -15.48 20.29
CA GLY A 105 9.16 -16.94 20.21
C GLY A 105 8.93 -17.52 18.83
N ASP A 106 8.67 -16.68 17.81
CA ASP A 106 8.58 -17.13 16.43
C ASP A 106 9.99 -17.45 15.85
N ASP A 107 10.05 -18.46 14.98
CA ASP A 107 11.21 -18.67 14.13
C ASP A 107 11.20 -17.64 12.99
N TYR A 108 12.14 -16.70 13.04
CA TYR A 108 12.26 -15.63 12.05
C TYR A 108 12.33 -16.15 10.60
N TRP A 109 13.12 -17.19 10.37
CA TRP A 109 13.31 -17.71 9.01
C TRP A 109 12.04 -18.39 8.48
N ALA A 110 11.34 -19.12 9.33
CA ALA A 110 10.08 -19.73 8.97
C ALA A 110 8.99 -18.69 8.69
N VAL A 111 8.97 -17.58 9.46
CA VAL A 111 8.03 -16.46 9.21
C VAL A 111 8.39 -15.74 7.90
N LEU A 112 9.70 -15.52 7.65
CA LEU A 112 10.17 -14.87 6.42
C LEU A 112 9.84 -15.72 5.17
N ASP A 113 10.02 -17.04 5.24
CA ASP A 113 9.71 -17.94 4.13
C ASP A 113 8.21 -17.87 3.79
N ARG A 114 7.32 -17.93 4.79
CA ARG A 114 5.87 -17.77 4.58
C ARG A 114 5.52 -16.40 3.98
N ALA A 115 6.17 -15.34 4.46
CA ALA A 115 5.95 -14.00 3.92
C ALA A 115 6.38 -13.90 2.44
N LYS A 116 7.49 -14.54 2.07
CA LYS A 116 7.96 -14.63 0.67
C LYS A 116 7.02 -15.45 -0.20
N GLU A 117 6.43 -16.53 0.33
CA GLU A 117 5.38 -17.29 -0.39
C GLU A 117 4.14 -16.41 -0.67
N GLY A 118 3.67 -15.65 0.31
CA GLY A 118 2.60 -14.67 0.14
C GLY A 118 2.98 -13.61 -0.90
N LEU A 119 4.18 -13.03 -0.80
CA LEU A 119 4.69 -12.06 -1.78
C LEU A 119 4.78 -12.60 -3.20
N ALA A 120 5.13 -13.89 -3.37
CA ALA A 120 5.12 -14.52 -4.69
C ALA A 120 3.72 -14.54 -5.32
N GLY A 121 2.69 -14.66 -4.49
CA GLY A 121 1.29 -14.53 -4.93
C GLY A 121 0.94 -13.10 -5.34
N PHE A 122 1.33 -12.11 -4.54
CA PHE A 122 1.15 -10.70 -4.89
C PHE A 122 1.95 -10.29 -6.13
N ALA A 123 3.16 -10.82 -6.32
CA ALA A 123 3.94 -10.59 -7.54
C ALA A 123 3.21 -11.06 -8.79
N ARG A 124 2.51 -12.21 -8.73
CA ARG A 124 1.65 -12.70 -9.83
C ARG A 124 0.47 -11.77 -10.10
N LEU A 125 -0.14 -11.19 -9.05
CA LEU A 125 -1.18 -10.16 -9.23
C LEU A 125 -0.59 -8.89 -9.85
N SER A 126 0.60 -8.47 -9.41
CA SER A 126 1.31 -7.32 -10.01
C SER A 126 1.59 -7.52 -11.50
N GLU A 127 2.10 -8.68 -11.89
CA GLU A 127 2.32 -9.04 -13.29
C GLU A 127 1.03 -9.02 -14.11
N ARG A 128 -0.03 -9.62 -13.57
CA ARG A 128 -1.33 -9.74 -14.25
C ARG A 128 -2.02 -8.40 -14.48
N TYR A 129 -1.98 -7.51 -13.48
CA TYR A 129 -2.71 -6.24 -13.50
C TYR A 129 -1.85 -5.02 -13.85
N GLY A 130 -0.53 -5.17 -13.93
CA GLY A 130 0.40 -4.07 -14.17
C GLY A 130 0.46 -3.07 -12.99
N VAL A 131 0.17 -3.53 -11.77
CA VAL A 131 0.14 -2.72 -10.56
C VAL A 131 1.18 -3.27 -9.58
N GLN A 132 2.18 -2.47 -9.22
CA GLN A 132 3.28 -2.88 -8.35
C GLN A 132 2.82 -3.07 -6.90
N THR A 133 3.18 -4.19 -6.29
CA THR A 133 3.07 -4.42 -4.85
C THR A 133 4.18 -3.66 -4.11
N CYS A 134 3.85 -2.91 -3.06
CA CYS A 134 4.83 -2.22 -2.23
C CYS A 134 4.83 -2.75 -0.80
N CYS A 135 6.01 -3.13 -0.30
CA CYS A 135 6.25 -3.51 1.08
C CYS A 135 6.72 -2.29 1.88
N HIS A 136 6.03 -2.02 2.98
CA HIS A 136 6.26 -0.85 3.83
C HIS A 136 7.18 -1.22 5.01
N THR A 137 8.22 -0.42 5.25
CA THR A 137 8.98 -0.52 6.50
C THR A 137 8.13 -0.04 7.67
N HIS A 138 7.87 -0.91 8.64
CA HIS A 138 7.05 -0.57 9.81
C HIS A 138 7.72 -1.06 11.08
N SER A 139 7.88 -0.17 12.06
CA SER A 139 8.51 -0.47 13.35
C SER A 139 7.71 -1.48 14.19
N GLY A 140 8.36 -2.03 15.20
CA GLY A 140 7.83 -3.09 16.05
C GLY A 140 8.11 -4.47 15.47
N PRO A 141 7.30 -5.49 15.76
CA PRO A 141 7.57 -6.87 15.34
C PRO A 141 7.24 -7.13 13.86
N CYS A 142 7.34 -6.12 12.99
CA CYS A 142 7.06 -6.27 11.56
C CYS A 142 8.30 -6.79 10.82
N LEU A 143 8.10 -7.74 9.88
CA LEU A 143 9.14 -8.09 8.93
C LEU A 143 9.45 -6.90 8.02
N GLY A 144 10.73 -6.69 7.75
CA GLY A 144 11.17 -5.61 6.87
C GLY A 144 11.09 -4.22 7.52
N SER A 145 11.22 -4.14 8.84
CA SER A 145 11.14 -2.88 9.60
C SER A 145 12.29 -1.89 9.29
N ASN A 146 13.39 -2.39 8.74
CA ASN A 146 14.57 -1.61 8.33
C ASN A 146 15.06 -2.04 6.93
N CYS A 147 16.05 -1.33 6.38
CA CYS A 147 16.57 -1.60 5.03
C CYS A 147 17.05 -3.04 4.86
N ALA A 148 17.80 -3.58 5.80
CA ALA A 148 18.32 -4.94 5.71
C ALA A 148 17.20 -5.98 5.74
N GLY A 149 16.24 -5.85 6.69
CA GLY A 149 15.08 -6.71 6.78
C GLY A 149 14.17 -6.62 5.55
N LEU A 150 13.97 -5.40 5.03
CA LEU A 150 13.20 -5.20 3.80
C LEU A 150 13.88 -5.88 2.60
N MET A 151 15.21 -5.79 2.47
CA MET A 151 15.97 -6.47 1.40
C MET A 151 15.88 -7.98 1.51
N HIS A 152 15.89 -8.54 2.72
CA HIS A 152 15.63 -9.98 2.92
C HIS A 152 14.24 -10.39 2.47
N LEU A 153 13.25 -9.53 2.67
CA LEU A 153 11.86 -9.80 2.32
C LEU A 153 11.62 -9.73 0.80
N ILE A 154 12.13 -8.67 0.14
CA ILE A 154 11.77 -8.38 -1.26
C ILE A 154 12.87 -8.65 -2.29
N GLY A 155 14.11 -8.92 -1.86
CA GLY A 155 15.28 -8.94 -2.74
C GLY A 155 15.25 -10.01 -3.85
N ASP A 156 14.44 -11.06 -3.71
CA ASP A 156 14.31 -12.14 -4.68
C ASP A 156 13.28 -11.83 -5.80
N PHE A 157 12.53 -10.73 -5.67
CA PHE A 157 11.47 -10.37 -6.61
C PHE A 157 11.93 -9.33 -7.63
N SER A 158 11.30 -9.36 -8.81
CA SER A 158 11.45 -8.30 -9.80
C SER A 158 11.00 -6.95 -9.21
N PRO A 159 11.81 -5.88 -9.32
CA PRO A 159 11.40 -4.56 -8.83
C PRO A 159 10.24 -3.93 -9.61
N ARG A 160 9.77 -4.55 -10.71
CA ARG A 160 8.54 -4.15 -11.39
C ARG A 160 7.31 -4.65 -10.65
N ASP A 161 7.42 -5.82 -10.00
CA ASP A 161 6.30 -6.52 -9.40
C ASP A 161 6.22 -6.24 -7.91
N VAL A 162 7.38 -6.25 -7.22
CA VAL A 162 7.48 -5.96 -5.78
C VAL A 162 8.50 -4.87 -5.53
N GLY A 163 8.08 -3.80 -4.86
CA GLY A 163 8.91 -2.64 -4.54
C GLY A 163 8.89 -2.28 -3.07
N ALA A 164 9.73 -1.33 -2.70
CA ALA A 164 9.82 -0.78 -1.36
C ALA A 164 8.92 0.44 -1.19
N TYR A 165 8.32 0.56 -0.01
CA TYR A 165 7.68 1.76 0.51
C TYR A 165 8.40 2.12 1.82
N PRO A 166 9.56 2.80 1.76
CA PRO A 166 10.30 3.15 2.96
C PRO A 166 9.58 4.26 3.75
N ASP A 167 9.32 4.00 5.03
CA ASP A 167 8.83 4.99 5.98
C ASP A 167 9.98 5.37 6.91
N PHE A 168 10.53 6.55 6.68
CA PHE A 168 11.69 7.05 7.43
C PHE A 168 11.41 7.22 8.92
N GLY A 169 10.15 7.54 9.29
CA GLY A 169 9.77 7.62 10.70
C GLY A 169 9.84 6.26 11.39
N HIS A 170 9.32 5.22 10.75
CA HIS A 170 9.41 3.86 11.28
C HIS A 170 10.85 3.32 11.27
N MET A 171 11.63 3.59 10.22
CA MET A 171 13.04 3.19 10.15
C MET A 171 13.87 3.83 11.25
N ALA A 172 13.67 5.14 11.52
CA ALA A 172 14.34 5.84 12.61
C ALA A 172 13.96 5.26 13.99
N LEU A 173 12.69 4.86 14.21
CA LEU A 173 12.26 4.18 15.43
C LEU A 173 12.96 2.83 15.63
N ASP A 174 13.32 2.14 14.56
CA ASP A 174 14.06 0.87 14.59
C ASP A 174 15.59 1.07 14.55
N GLY A 175 16.06 2.31 14.70
CA GLY A 175 17.47 2.62 14.93
C GLY A 175 18.30 2.82 13.66
N GLU A 176 17.69 2.99 12.49
CA GLU A 176 18.42 3.39 11.30
C GLU A 176 18.81 4.88 11.36
N ASP A 177 20.04 5.16 10.95
CA ASP A 177 20.57 6.53 10.75
C ASP A 177 20.19 6.98 9.32
N LEU A 178 19.32 8.00 9.21
CA LEU A 178 18.68 8.44 7.97
C LEU A 178 19.26 9.74 7.45
#